data_a9863b4a5f61c4a68af8709bd6ec873a
#
_entry.id   a9863b4a5f61c4a68af8709bd6ec873a
#
_cell.length_a   1.000
_cell.length_b   1.000
_cell.length_c   1.000
_cell.angle_alpha   90.00
_cell.angle_beta   90.00
_cell.angle_gamma   90.00
#
_symmetry.space_group_name_H-M   'P 1'
#
loop_
_entity.id
_entity.type
_entity.pdbx_description
1 polymer ?
#
loop_
_entity_poly.entity_id
_entity_poly.type
_entity_poly.pdbx_seq_one_letter_code
_entity_poly.pdbx_strand_id
1 'polypeptide(L)'
;MIIVKSEREIELMRRAGKITAAARALAGEMVKPGVTTQEIDRAVEHFIRKQGAVPSFLHFPGPPGVRAFPGSVCASVNDEIIHGIPGPRVLQEGDIVSIDVGAYIGGYHGDCAATFPCGKVSPEAQNLIDVTRQSFFEGIKFAKEGCRLYDISAAIQGYAESHGCSIVREYVGHGIGTEMHESPEIPNYGHPGRGPRLLRGMT
;
A
#
# COMPACT_ATOMS: atom_id res chain seq x y z
N MET A 1 -7.67 18.54 8.25
CA MET A 1 -9.13 18.26 8.42
C MET A 1 -9.45 17.01 7.60
N ILE A 2 -10.24 16.07 8.13
CA ILE A 2 -10.66 14.88 7.36
C ILE A 2 -11.71 15.32 6.34
N ILE A 3 -11.50 14.96 5.07
CA ILE A 3 -12.40 15.28 3.96
C ILE A 3 -13.35 14.10 3.75
N VAL A 4 -14.66 14.37 3.84
CA VAL A 4 -15.69 13.37 3.56
C VAL A 4 -16.08 13.49 2.09
N LYS A 5 -15.91 12.41 1.34
CA LYS A 5 -16.16 12.36 -0.10
C LYS A 5 -17.66 12.10 -0.38
N SER A 6 -18.16 12.76 -1.41
CA SER A 6 -19.49 12.48 -1.98
C SER A 6 -19.51 11.13 -2.70
N GLU A 7 -20.70 10.62 -2.99
CA GLU A 7 -20.83 9.35 -3.75
C GLU A 7 -20.20 9.43 -5.14
N ARG A 8 -20.25 10.59 -5.80
CA ARG A 8 -19.60 10.82 -7.09
C ARG A 8 -18.08 10.73 -6.96
N GLU A 9 -17.50 11.31 -5.93
CA GLU A 9 -16.05 11.26 -5.67
C GLU A 9 -15.61 9.84 -5.34
N ILE A 10 -16.37 9.11 -4.54
CA ILE A 10 -16.12 7.69 -4.24
C ILE A 10 -16.09 6.85 -5.52
N GLU A 11 -16.98 7.11 -6.48
CA GLU A 11 -16.97 6.36 -7.75
C GLU A 11 -15.73 6.68 -8.60
N LEU A 12 -15.26 7.93 -8.61
CA LEU A 12 -13.98 8.30 -9.25
C LEU A 12 -12.80 7.60 -8.57
N MET A 13 -12.77 7.59 -7.24
CA MET A 13 -11.76 6.87 -6.45
C MET A 13 -11.81 5.36 -6.68
N ARG A 14 -13.01 4.79 -6.81
CA ARG A 14 -13.17 3.36 -7.15
C ARG A 14 -12.51 3.01 -8.49
N ARG A 15 -12.59 3.92 -9.48
CA ARG A 15 -11.91 3.74 -10.76
C ARG A 15 -10.39 3.74 -10.59
N ALA A 16 -9.84 4.69 -9.83
CA ALA A 16 -8.41 4.75 -9.51
C ALA A 16 -7.98 3.47 -8.78
N GLY A 17 -8.70 3.06 -7.74
CA GLY A 17 -8.41 1.86 -6.95
C GLY A 17 -8.44 0.56 -7.78
N LYS A 18 -9.36 0.44 -8.76
CA LYS A 18 -9.38 -0.74 -9.66
C LYS A 18 -8.13 -0.81 -10.53
N ILE A 19 -7.67 0.34 -11.06
CA ILE A 19 -6.44 0.39 -11.86
C ILE A 19 -5.23 0.03 -10.98
N THR A 20 -5.15 0.61 -9.80
CA THR A 20 -4.08 0.35 -8.83
C THR A 20 -4.02 -1.13 -8.43
N ALA A 21 -5.17 -1.73 -8.09
CA ALA A 21 -5.24 -3.13 -7.73
C ALA A 21 -4.81 -4.07 -8.88
N ALA A 22 -5.21 -3.76 -10.12
CA ALA A 22 -4.80 -4.54 -11.30
C ALA A 22 -3.29 -4.36 -11.59
N ALA A 23 -2.76 -3.17 -11.43
CA ALA A 23 -1.33 -2.89 -11.58
C ALA A 23 -0.49 -3.63 -10.52
N ARG A 24 -0.95 -3.67 -9.26
CA ARG A 24 -0.32 -4.47 -8.20
C ARG A 24 -0.36 -5.98 -8.51
N ALA A 25 -1.48 -6.48 -9.03
CA ALA A 25 -1.59 -7.89 -9.42
C ALA A 25 -0.59 -8.23 -10.52
N LEU A 26 -0.48 -7.40 -11.57
CA LEU A 26 0.53 -7.53 -12.62
C LEU A 26 1.95 -7.57 -12.04
N ALA A 27 2.27 -6.64 -11.14
CA ALA A 27 3.57 -6.62 -10.49
C ALA A 27 3.85 -7.92 -9.72
N GLY A 28 2.87 -8.42 -8.97
CA GLY A 28 2.98 -9.68 -8.24
C GLY A 28 3.23 -10.89 -9.14
N GLU A 29 2.58 -10.96 -10.32
CA GLU A 29 2.81 -12.02 -11.31
C GLU A 29 4.23 -12.00 -11.89
N MET A 30 4.89 -10.83 -11.86
CA MET A 30 6.26 -10.64 -12.33
C MET A 30 7.32 -10.95 -11.26
N VAL A 31 6.96 -11.06 -9.99
CA VAL A 31 7.91 -11.40 -8.91
C VAL A 31 8.37 -12.84 -9.08
N LYS A 32 9.52 -13.00 -9.77
CA LYS A 32 10.14 -14.30 -10.06
C LYS A 32 11.66 -14.16 -10.02
N PRO A 33 12.39 -15.26 -9.70
CA PRO A 33 13.83 -15.25 -9.79
C PRO A 33 14.32 -14.84 -11.20
N GLY A 34 15.31 -13.97 -11.26
CA GLY A 34 15.89 -13.47 -12.50
C GLY A 34 15.27 -12.18 -13.05
N VAL A 35 14.10 -11.74 -12.55
CA VAL A 35 13.49 -10.46 -12.93
C VAL A 35 14.09 -9.33 -12.08
N THR A 36 14.30 -8.17 -12.67
CA THR A 36 14.75 -6.98 -11.94
C THR A 36 13.56 -6.16 -11.43
N THR A 37 13.76 -5.44 -10.33
CA THR A 37 12.72 -4.50 -9.83
C THR A 37 12.41 -3.39 -10.83
N GLN A 38 13.37 -3.02 -11.71
CA GLN A 38 13.18 -2.07 -12.80
C GLN A 38 12.26 -2.60 -13.91
N GLU A 39 12.33 -3.90 -14.24
CA GLU A 39 11.42 -4.52 -15.21
C GLU A 39 9.98 -4.50 -14.71
N ILE A 40 9.78 -4.76 -13.41
CA ILE A 40 8.47 -4.65 -12.77
C ILE A 40 7.95 -3.21 -12.85
N ASP A 41 8.79 -2.25 -12.49
CA ASP A 41 8.46 -0.82 -12.54
C ASP A 41 7.98 -0.38 -13.93
N ARG A 42 8.76 -0.70 -14.96
CA ARG A 42 8.43 -0.36 -16.36
C ARG A 42 7.12 -1.00 -16.84
N ALA A 43 6.88 -2.24 -16.46
CA ALA A 43 5.65 -2.93 -16.84
C ALA A 43 4.43 -2.30 -16.17
N VAL A 44 4.54 -1.94 -14.90
CA VAL A 44 3.47 -1.29 -14.15
C VAL A 44 3.22 0.13 -14.67
N GLU A 45 4.26 0.91 -14.94
CA GLU A 45 4.12 2.23 -15.57
C GLU A 45 3.36 2.13 -16.89
N HIS A 46 3.80 1.22 -17.77
CA HIS A 46 3.14 1.01 -19.06
C HIS A 46 1.66 0.63 -18.88
N PHE A 47 1.36 -0.28 -17.95
CA PHE A 47 0.00 -0.70 -17.66
C PHE A 47 -0.87 0.47 -17.20
N ILE A 48 -0.42 1.24 -16.20
CA ILE A 48 -1.16 2.39 -15.66
C ILE A 48 -1.45 3.42 -16.76
N ARG A 49 -0.44 3.77 -17.57
CA ARG A 49 -0.60 4.72 -18.69
C ARG A 49 -1.57 4.21 -19.76
N LYS A 50 -1.56 2.92 -20.07
CA LYS A 50 -2.49 2.28 -20.99
C LYS A 50 -3.95 2.38 -20.52
N GLN A 51 -4.19 2.45 -19.20
CA GLN A 51 -5.52 2.69 -18.62
C GLN A 51 -5.94 4.18 -18.66
N GLY A 52 -5.11 5.06 -19.22
CA GLY A 52 -5.34 6.51 -19.23
C GLY A 52 -5.12 7.18 -17.87
N ALA A 53 -4.41 6.50 -16.97
CA ALA A 53 -4.02 7.00 -15.65
C ALA A 53 -2.54 7.42 -15.63
N VAL A 54 -2.13 8.07 -14.55
CA VAL A 54 -0.75 8.48 -14.29
C VAL A 54 -0.26 7.73 -13.03
N PRO A 55 0.98 7.17 -13.01
CA PRO A 55 1.54 6.63 -11.78
C PRO A 55 1.67 7.72 -10.71
N SER A 56 1.14 7.48 -9.52
CA SER A 56 1.10 8.49 -8.46
C SER A 56 2.47 8.77 -7.85
N PHE A 57 3.36 7.79 -7.86
CA PHE A 57 4.67 7.89 -7.21
C PHE A 57 5.74 8.50 -8.11
N LEU A 58 5.63 8.32 -9.42
CA LEU A 58 6.62 8.83 -10.38
C LEU A 58 6.72 10.35 -10.28
N HIS A 59 7.91 10.82 -9.95
CA HIS A 59 8.24 12.22 -9.67
C HIS A 59 7.53 12.81 -8.44
N PHE A 60 7.04 11.97 -7.53
CA PHE A 60 6.52 12.45 -6.25
C PHE A 60 7.61 13.24 -5.51
N PRO A 61 7.33 14.47 -5.05
CA PRO A 61 8.33 15.34 -4.47
C PRO A 61 8.86 14.78 -3.15
N GLY A 62 10.17 14.70 -3.02
CA GLY A 62 10.83 14.40 -1.76
C GLY A 62 10.93 15.64 -0.83
N PRO A 63 11.40 15.46 0.41
CA PRO A 63 11.75 16.57 1.29
C PRO A 63 12.77 17.53 0.61
N PRO A 64 12.91 18.77 1.12
CA PRO A 64 13.90 19.71 0.57
C PRO A 64 15.29 19.09 0.47
N GLY A 65 15.90 19.15 -0.72
CA GLY A 65 17.23 18.56 -1.01
C GLY A 65 17.21 17.08 -1.40
N VAL A 66 16.08 16.40 -1.33
CA VAL A 66 15.92 15.01 -1.80
C VAL A 66 15.30 15.01 -3.19
N ARG A 67 15.86 14.20 -4.08
CA ARG A 67 15.28 14.04 -5.44
C ARG A 67 13.89 13.45 -5.36
N ALA A 68 13.04 13.86 -6.32
CA ALA A 68 11.73 13.24 -6.51
C ALA A 68 11.86 11.73 -6.74
N PHE A 69 10.86 10.97 -6.29
CA PHE A 69 10.86 9.51 -6.43
C PHE A 69 10.93 9.10 -7.90
N PRO A 70 11.88 8.24 -8.31
CA PRO A 70 12.16 8.02 -9.73
C PRO A 70 11.32 6.91 -10.36
N GLY A 71 10.55 6.16 -9.58
CA GLY A 71 9.81 4.98 -10.02
C GLY A 71 8.29 5.16 -10.03
N SER A 72 7.62 4.28 -10.70
CA SER A 72 6.14 4.18 -10.71
C SER A 72 5.61 3.24 -9.63
N VAL A 73 6.48 2.40 -9.08
CA VAL A 73 6.20 1.53 -7.93
C VAL A 73 7.27 1.70 -6.86
N CYS A 74 6.92 1.41 -5.60
CA CYS A 74 7.93 1.07 -4.61
C CYS A 74 8.11 -0.46 -4.63
N ALA A 75 9.37 -0.92 -4.71
CA ALA A 75 9.72 -2.34 -4.73
C ALA A 75 10.72 -2.61 -3.61
N SER A 76 10.21 -2.89 -2.42
CA SER A 76 11.02 -3.10 -1.21
C SER A 76 11.31 -4.58 -1.03
N VAL A 77 12.59 -4.96 -1.06
CA VAL A 77 13.01 -6.37 -1.06
C VAL A 77 13.62 -6.74 0.29
N ASN A 78 13.11 -7.80 0.89
CA ASN A 78 13.56 -8.36 2.17
C ASN A 78 13.48 -7.33 3.31
N ASP A 79 14.61 -6.86 3.82
CA ASP A 79 14.71 -5.94 4.97
C ASP A 79 14.37 -4.47 4.65
N GLU A 80 14.10 -4.16 3.39
CA GLU A 80 13.60 -2.84 3.01
C GLU A 80 12.14 -2.71 3.45
N ILE A 81 11.86 -1.84 4.42
CA ILE A 81 10.52 -1.73 5.02
C ILE A 81 9.52 -1.14 4.01
N ILE A 82 9.81 0.06 3.48
CA ILE A 82 8.99 0.76 2.48
C ILE A 82 9.87 1.59 1.54
N HIS A 83 9.26 2.10 0.47
CA HIS A 83 9.83 3.07 -0.47
C HIS A 83 11.10 2.57 -1.18
N GLY A 84 11.26 1.25 -1.34
CA GLY A 84 12.35 0.68 -2.14
C GLY A 84 12.32 1.24 -3.56
N ILE A 85 13.45 1.83 -4.01
CA ILE A 85 13.55 2.41 -5.35
C ILE A 85 13.80 1.29 -6.36
N PRO A 86 12.95 1.12 -7.39
CA PRO A 86 13.17 0.10 -8.41
C PRO A 86 14.45 0.38 -9.20
N GLY A 87 15.21 -0.68 -9.47
CA GLY A 87 16.52 -0.57 -10.10
C GLY A 87 17.02 -1.89 -10.68
N PRO A 88 18.33 -2.00 -10.93
CA PRO A 88 18.93 -3.19 -11.56
C PRO A 88 19.03 -4.41 -10.64
N ARG A 89 18.50 -4.34 -9.40
CA ARG A 89 18.48 -5.47 -8.47
C ARG A 89 17.71 -6.63 -9.10
N VAL A 90 18.36 -7.76 -9.27
CA VAL A 90 17.78 -9.02 -9.76
C VAL A 90 17.20 -9.78 -8.57
N LEU A 91 15.93 -10.12 -8.65
CA LEU A 91 15.25 -10.94 -7.64
C LEU A 91 15.77 -12.37 -7.63
N GLN A 92 15.88 -12.94 -6.47
CA GLN A 92 16.41 -14.28 -6.23
C GLN A 92 15.36 -15.18 -5.59
N GLU A 93 15.53 -16.48 -5.74
CA GLU A 93 14.75 -17.49 -5.02
C GLU A 93 14.85 -17.24 -3.51
N GLY A 94 13.72 -17.15 -2.84
CA GLY A 94 13.64 -16.90 -1.40
C GLY A 94 13.46 -15.43 -1.00
N ASP A 95 13.59 -14.48 -1.93
CA ASP A 95 13.27 -13.07 -1.65
C ASP A 95 11.77 -12.89 -1.35
N ILE A 96 11.44 -11.94 -0.50
CA ILE A 96 10.10 -11.39 -0.38
C ILE A 96 10.11 -9.95 -0.90
N VAL A 97 9.09 -9.59 -1.68
CA VAL A 97 9.05 -8.27 -2.33
C VAL A 97 7.74 -7.58 -2.00
N SER A 98 7.83 -6.49 -1.24
CA SER A 98 6.69 -5.61 -0.99
C SER A 98 6.56 -4.63 -2.15
N ILE A 99 5.49 -4.78 -2.91
CA ILE A 99 5.15 -3.90 -4.03
C ILE A 99 4.05 -2.96 -3.58
N ASP A 100 4.31 -1.67 -3.73
CA ASP A 100 3.35 -0.61 -3.48
C ASP A 100 3.12 0.19 -4.77
N VAL A 101 1.85 0.45 -5.09
CA VAL A 101 1.43 1.03 -6.37
C VAL A 101 0.38 2.10 -6.13
N GLY A 102 0.59 3.27 -6.73
CA GLY A 102 -0.38 4.34 -6.79
C GLY A 102 -0.77 4.70 -8.23
N ALA A 103 -2.04 4.99 -8.48
CA ALA A 103 -2.52 5.49 -9.77
C ALA A 103 -3.46 6.68 -9.60
N TYR A 104 -3.28 7.69 -10.46
CA TYR A 104 -4.08 8.91 -10.47
C TYR A 104 -4.91 8.98 -11.75
N ILE A 105 -6.22 9.14 -11.62
CA ILE A 105 -7.14 9.33 -12.74
C ILE A 105 -8.40 10.06 -12.31
N GLY A 106 -8.90 10.93 -13.18
CA GLY A 106 -10.15 11.66 -12.92
C GLY A 106 -10.10 12.61 -11.72
N GLY A 107 -8.91 13.04 -11.32
CA GLY A 107 -8.70 13.93 -10.18
C GLY A 107 -8.47 13.23 -8.85
N TYR A 108 -8.37 11.89 -8.83
CA TYR A 108 -8.23 11.11 -7.59
C TYR A 108 -7.14 10.07 -7.68
N HIS A 109 -6.52 9.82 -6.54
CA HIS A 109 -5.54 8.75 -6.34
C HIS A 109 -6.20 7.45 -5.87
N GLY A 110 -5.58 6.35 -6.25
CA GLY A 110 -5.77 5.04 -5.61
C GLY A 110 -4.40 4.52 -5.19
N ASP A 111 -4.35 3.77 -4.11
CA ASP A 111 -3.13 3.28 -3.49
C ASP A 111 -3.33 1.88 -2.92
N CYS A 112 -2.39 0.98 -3.15
CA CYS A 112 -2.42 -0.33 -2.52
C CYS A 112 -1.08 -1.05 -2.57
N ALA A 113 -0.76 -1.78 -1.51
CA ALA A 113 0.44 -2.60 -1.41
C ALA A 113 0.13 -4.08 -1.16
N ALA A 114 1.08 -4.92 -1.49
CA ALA A 114 1.12 -6.33 -1.06
C ALA A 114 2.55 -6.86 -1.13
N THR A 115 2.85 -7.87 -0.31
CA THR A 115 4.12 -8.58 -0.34
C THR A 115 3.95 -9.91 -1.08
N PHE A 116 4.87 -10.19 -1.99
CA PHE A 116 4.89 -11.37 -2.85
C PHE A 116 6.15 -12.20 -2.60
N PRO A 117 6.05 -13.52 -2.48
CA PRO A 117 7.21 -14.40 -2.45
C PRO A 117 7.84 -14.52 -3.84
N CYS A 118 9.16 -14.49 -3.91
CA CYS A 118 9.93 -14.77 -5.12
C CYS A 118 10.37 -16.23 -5.12
N GLY A 119 9.65 -17.08 -5.82
CA GLY A 119 9.85 -18.51 -5.78
C GLY A 119 9.47 -19.13 -4.42
N LYS A 120 10.26 -20.07 -3.94
CA LYS A 120 10.04 -20.72 -2.65
C LYS A 120 10.75 -19.94 -1.54
N VAL A 121 9.99 -19.39 -0.62
CA VAL A 121 10.50 -18.65 0.55
C VAL A 121 10.57 -19.55 1.80
N SER A 122 11.23 -19.09 2.84
CA SER A 122 11.26 -19.80 4.13
C SER A 122 9.87 -19.83 4.79
N PRO A 123 9.60 -20.80 5.67
CA PRO A 123 8.35 -20.83 6.44
C PRO A 123 8.12 -19.55 7.27
N GLU A 124 9.17 -18.96 7.80
CA GLU A 124 9.10 -17.70 8.56
C GLU A 124 8.69 -16.53 7.67
N ALA A 125 9.28 -16.41 6.48
CA ALA A 125 8.93 -15.37 5.52
C ALA A 125 7.48 -15.54 5.03
N GLN A 126 7.06 -16.77 4.73
CA GLN A 126 5.68 -17.05 4.34
C GLN A 126 4.70 -16.71 5.47
N ASN A 127 5.02 -17.09 6.71
CA ASN A 127 4.20 -16.75 7.86
C ASN A 127 4.08 -15.24 8.05
N LEU A 128 5.17 -14.49 7.89
CA LEU A 128 5.14 -13.02 7.96
C LEU A 128 4.20 -12.41 6.91
N ILE A 129 4.26 -12.89 5.66
CA ILE A 129 3.35 -12.45 4.59
C ILE A 129 1.90 -12.74 4.96
N ASP A 130 1.61 -13.97 5.42
CA ASP A 130 0.26 -14.41 5.70
C ASP A 130 -0.33 -13.69 6.92
N VAL A 131 0.44 -13.54 8.00
CA VAL A 131 0.04 -12.80 9.21
C VAL A 131 -0.22 -11.33 8.89
N THR A 132 0.69 -10.68 8.14
CA THR A 132 0.54 -9.27 7.76
C THR A 132 -0.70 -9.08 6.91
N ARG A 133 -0.90 -9.93 5.91
CA ARG A 133 -2.10 -9.90 5.06
C ARG A 133 -3.38 -10.09 5.89
N GLN A 134 -3.40 -11.07 6.78
CA GLN A 134 -4.60 -11.34 7.59
C GLN A 134 -4.87 -10.22 8.59
N SER A 135 -3.83 -9.60 9.17
CA SER A 135 -4.01 -8.47 10.09
C SER A 135 -4.76 -7.30 9.43
N PHE A 136 -4.47 -7.02 8.14
CA PHE A 136 -5.23 -6.06 7.37
C PHE A 136 -6.72 -6.43 7.29
N PHE A 137 -7.04 -7.69 7.00
CA PHE A 137 -8.44 -8.13 6.94
C PHE A 137 -9.14 -8.11 8.30
N GLU A 138 -8.41 -8.30 9.39
CA GLU A 138 -8.96 -8.09 10.74
C GLU A 138 -9.27 -6.61 10.98
N GLY A 139 -8.38 -5.70 10.57
CA GLY A 139 -8.56 -4.26 10.70
C GLY A 139 -9.76 -3.73 9.94
N ILE A 140 -9.92 -4.10 8.66
CA ILE A 140 -11.01 -3.55 7.83
C ILE A 140 -12.41 -3.98 8.27
N LYS A 141 -12.56 -4.97 9.15
CA LYS A 141 -13.85 -5.28 9.79
C LYS A 141 -14.40 -4.09 10.58
N PHE A 142 -13.51 -3.20 11.03
CA PHE A 142 -13.82 -1.99 11.77
C PHE A 142 -13.84 -0.72 10.88
N ALA A 143 -13.50 -0.82 9.61
CA ALA A 143 -13.57 0.29 8.65
C ALA A 143 -15.02 0.54 8.20
N LYS A 144 -15.89 0.89 9.15
CA LYS A 144 -17.32 1.11 8.94
C LYS A 144 -17.83 2.23 9.81
N GLU A 145 -18.93 2.83 9.38
CA GLU A 145 -19.60 3.89 10.11
C GLU A 145 -19.90 3.49 11.57
N GLY A 146 -19.65 4.42 12.48
CA GLY A 146 -19.85 4.26 13.91
C GLY A 146 -18.65 3.71 14.69
N CYS A 147 -17.73 2.98 14.04
CA CYS A 147 -16.47 2.61 14.64
C CYS A 147 -15.54 3.82 14.76
N ARG A 148 -14.46 3.67 15.50
CA ARG A 148 -13.41 4.68 15.61
C ARG A 148 -12.17 4.26 14.84
N LEU A 149 -11.38 5.24 14.43
CA LEU A 149 -10.17 4.99 13.65
C LEU A 149 -9.24 3.96 14.30
N TYR A 150 -9.03 4.07 15.61
CA TYR A 150 -8.11 3.16 16.31
C TYR A 150 -8.71 1.80 16.65
N ASP A 151 -9.97 1.54 16.32
CA ASP A 151 -10.52 0.18 16.32
C ASP A 151 -9.87 -0.64 15.20
N ILE A 152 -9.61 -0.01 14.03
CA ILE A 152 -8.84 -0.60 12.93
C ILE A 152 -7.41 -0.90 13.39
N SER A 153 -6.75 0.12 13.95
CA SER A 153 -5.36 0.05 14.42
C SER A 153 -5.15 -1.05 15.46
N ALA A 154 -6.04 -1.11 16.45
CA ALA A 154 -5.96 -2.10 17.52
C ALA A 154 -6.21 -3.53 17.03
N ALA A 155 -7.10 -3.72 16.06
CA ALA A 155 -7.36 -5.03 15.47
C ALA A 155 -6.16 -5.54 14.67
N ILE A 156 -5.50 -4.67 13.88
CA ILE A 156 -4.27 -4.99 13.16
C ILE A 156 -3.18 -5.39 14.14
N GLN A 157 -2.91 -4.54 15.13
CA GLN A 157 -1.88 -4.77 16.16
C GLN A 157 -2.13 -6.07 16.92
N GLY A 158 -3.34 -6.24 17.44
CA GLY A 158 -3.69 -7.43 18.24
C GLY A 158 -3.52 -8.73 17.46
N TYR A 159 -3.90 -8.75 16.19
CA TYR A 159 -3.71 -9.93 15.35
C TYR A 159 -2.22 -10.20 15.10
N ALA A 160 -1.46 -9.21 14.64
CA ALA A 160 -0.04 -9.39 14.33
C ALA A 160 0.78 -9.82 15.58
N GLU A 161 0.58 -9.14 16.70
CA GLU A 161 1.30 -9.45 17.96
C GLU A 161 0.94 -10.82 18.51
N SER A 162 -0.32 -11.26 18.40
CA SER A 162 -0.73 -12.62 18.82
C SER A 162 -0.11 -13.73 17.98
N HIS A 163 0.43 -13.40 16.79
CA HIS A 163 1.15 -14.32 15.92
C HIS A 163 2.68 -14.12 15.95
N GLY A 164 3.20 -13.39 16.95
CA GLY A 164 4.63 -13.22 17.16
C GLY A 164 5.29 -12.16 16.28
N CYS A 165 4.50 -11.33 15.58
CA CYS A 165 4.99 -10.22 14.78
C CYS A 165 4.91 -8.92 15.59
N SER A 166 5.82 -7.96 15.32
CA SER A 166 5.77 -6.61 15.88
C SER A 166 5.27 -5.61 14.83
N ILE A 167 4.76 -4.47 15.29
CA ILE A 167 4.27 -3.41 14.42
C ILE A 167 5.34 -2.35 14.22
N VAL A 168 5.59 -1.99 12.97
CA VAL A 168 6.39 -0.81 12.59
C VAL A 168 5.63 0.45 13.04
N ARG A 169 6.30 1.33 13.77
CA ARG A 169 5.67 2.52 14.41
C ARG A 169 6.01 3.83 13.71
N GLU A 170 7.11 3.87 12.98
CA GLU A 170 7.63 5.05 12.31
C GLU A 170 6.84 5.43 11.05
N TYR A 171 6.14 4.46 10.50
CA TYR A 171 5.32 4.64 9.30
C TYR A 171 3.88 4.24 9.56
N VAL A 172 2.97 5.00 8.99
CA VAL A 172 1.53 4.84 9.21
C VAL A 172 0.78 4.89 7.88
N GLY A 173 -0.43 4.35 7.86
CA GLY A 173 -1.36 4.57 6.77
C GLY A 173 -1.91 5.99 6.77
N HIS A 174 -2.65 6.33 5.74
CA HIS A 174 -3.16 7.69 5.55
C HIS A 174 -4.50 7.69 4.81
N GLY A 175 -5.25 8.78 4.95
CA GLY A 175 -6.35 9.08 4.07
C GLY A 175 -5.86 9.40 2.66
N ILE A 176 -6.74 9.27 1.67
CA ILE A 176 -6.43 9.48 0.27
C ILE A 176 -7.60 10.14 -0.45
N GLY A 177 -7.33 10.85 -1.54
CA GLY A 177 -8.37 11.51 -2.33
C GLY A 177 -7.81 12.24 -3.52
N THR A 178 -8.01 13.55 -3.56
CA THR A 178 -7.39 14.43 -4.57
C THR A 178 -5.88 14.58 -4.36
N GLU A 179 -5.45 14.45 -3.10
CA GLU A 179 -4.05 14.32 -2.75
C GLU A 179 -3.70 12.87 -2.46
N MET A 180 -2.45 12.49 -2.70
CA MET A 180 -1.94 11.15 -2.41
C MET A 180 -2.01 10.85 -0.92
N HIS A 181 -1.69 11.84 -0.08
CA HIS A 181 -1.72 11.75 1.36
C HIS A 181 -2.68 12.80 1.92
N GLU A 182 -3.78 12.33 2.49
CA GLU A 182 -4.76 13.15 3.19
C GLU A 182 -4.88 12.75 4.66
N SER A 183 -5.44 13.63 5.47
CA SER A 183 -5.85 13.25 6.84
C SER A 183 -7.00 12.24 6.82
N PRO A 184 -7.04 11.31 7.80
CA PRO A 184 -6.17 11.19 8.95
C PRO A 184 -4.93 10.33 8.70
N GLU A 185 -3.93 10.41 9.58
CA GLU A 185 -2.96 9.34 9.73
C GLU A 185 -3.64 8.11 10.36
N ILE A 186 -3.29 6.92 9.87
CA ILE A 186 -3.90 5.65 10.29
C ILE A 186 -2.79 4.70 10.76
N PRO A 187 -2.35 4.80 12.02
CA PRO A 187 -1.32 3.90 12.53
C PRO A 187 -1.84 2.46 12.61
N ASN A 188 -0.92 1.51 12.42
CA ASN A 188 -1.23 0.08 12.56
C ASN A 188 -1.16 -0.38 14.04
N TYR A 189 -1.19 0.55 14.99
CA TYR A 189 -1.18 0.33 16.43
C TYR A 189 -2.04 1.37 17.13
N GLY A 190 -2.58 1.03 18.30
CA GLY A 190 -3.37 1.95 19.10
C GLY A 190 -4.33 1.26 20.05
N HIS A 191 -5.09 2.06 20.78
CA HIS A 191 -6.08 1.58 21.73
C HIS A 191 -7.48 1.65 21.14
N PRO A 192 -8.29 0.58 21.24
CA PRO A 192 -9.66 0.58 20.72
C PRO A 192 -10.50 1.68 21.37
N GLY A 193 -11.51 2.15 20.66
CA GLY A 193 -12.39 3.22 21.12
C GLY A 193 -11.78 4.63 21.08
N ARG A 194 -10.61 4.81 20.47
CA ARG A 194 -9.92 6.11 20.32
C ARG A 194 -9.91 6.59 18.87
N GLY A 195 -9.49 7.86 18.70
CA GLY A 195 -9.47 8.51 17.40
C GLY A 195 -10.83 9.00 16.93
N PRO A 196 -10.91 9.62 15.75
CA PRO A 196 -12.16 10.13 15.19
C PRO A 196 -13.14 8.99 14.93
N ARG A 197 -14.45 9.29 14.97
CA ARG A 197 -15.49 8.37 14.50
C ARG A 197 -15.44 8.30 12.98
N LEU A 198 -15.56 7.08 12.47
CA LEU A 198 -15.63 6.87 11.04
C LEU A 198 -17.04 7.24 10.55
N LEU A 199 -17.06 7.99 9.46
CA LEU A 199 -18.27 8.44 8.79
C LEU A 199 -18.30 7.89 7.35
N ARG A 200 -19.48 7.70 6.82
CA ARG A 200 -19.65 7.35 5.40
C ARG A 200 -18.99 8.42 4.52
N GLY A 201 -18.17 8.01 3.56
CA GLY A 201 -17.45 8.90 2.67
C GLY A 201 -16.04 9.27 3.12
N MET A 202 -15.57 8.79 4.28
CA MET A 202 -14.13 8.83 4.61
C MET A 202 -13.37 7.79 3.79
N THR A 203 -12.20 8.19 3.31
CA THR A 203 -11.32 7.36 2.48
C THR A 203 -9.88 7.53 2.89
#